data_6d188379afd1c13ddda51c4a03f1a167
#
_entry.id   6d188379afd1c13ddda51c4a03f1a167
#
_cell.length_a   1.000
_cell.length_b   1.000
_cell.length_c   1.000
_cell.angle_alpha   90.00
_cell.angle_beta   90.00
_cell.angle_gamma   90.00
#
_symmetry.space_group_name_H-M   'P 1'
#
loop_
_entity.id
_entity.type
_entity.pdbx_description
1 polymer ?
#
loop_
_entity_poly.entity_id
_entity_poly.type
_entity_poly.pdbx_seq_one_letter_code
_entity_poly.pdbx_strand_id
1 'polypeptide(L)'
;EIVFGDWSSDVCSSDLVRQKSGKELELVFALIFGVFLEWMTIQQLEAYQYGEFILMLDGAPLCIGLGWAVIIYSGMEFVKHLEMPDYARPFLVGMLALNLDLAMDVIAIRLGFWNWVIPLDWQWFGVPWGNFWAWYIVVVSYSGFLYWFRNILKRYNPLWLRKSYPLIALLISVVILAITNSVFANVFAKTELVSAMSMLLIILAGGVIIYVVKPGLKKEAYVDKTILAVPLTFHIFFTIFGFAGGFYADLPILGVVGLTMFALGLGIHLWPWWRNKRIKARI
;
A
#
# COMPACT_ATOMS: atom_id res chain seq x y z
N GLU A 1 -12.37 33.98 44.06
CA GLU A 1 -11.53 33.13 43.17
C GLU A 1 -12.37 31.93 42.78
N ILE A 2 -12.85 31.91 41.53
CA ILE A 2 -13.54 30.75 40.95
C ILE A 2 -12.45 29.95 40.27
N VAL A 3 -12.12 28.78 40.83
CA VAL A 3 -11.22 27.81 40.24
C VAL A 3 -11.94 27.17 39.07
N PHE A 4 -11.59 27.56 37.84
CA PHE A 4 -11.98 26.84 36.65
C PHE A 4 -11.25 25.50 36.66
N GLY A 5 -11.96 24.44 37.01
CA GLY A 5 -11.48 23.07 36.87
C GLY A 5 -11.14 22.77 35.43
N ASP A 6 -9.97 22.17 35.24
CA ASP A 6 -9.38 21.82 33.93
C ASP A 6 -10.18 20.71 33.24
N TRP A 7 -11.26 21.10 32.54
CA TRP A 7 -12.11 20.21 31.74
C TRP A 7 -11.49 19.83 30.39
N SER A 8 -10.33 20.42 30.06
CA SER A 8 -9.68 20.18 28.77
C SER A 8 -8.88 18.87 28.70
N SER A 9 -8.38 18.37 29.85
CA SER A 9 -7.52 17.18 29.91
C SER A 9 -8.32 15.87 29.73
N ASP A 10 -9.52 15.77 30.29
CA ASP A 10 -10.30 14.53 30.27
C ASP A 10 -10.97 14.25 28.92
N VAL A 11 -11.39 15.31 28.20
CA VAL A 11 -11.91 15.20 26.84
C VAL A 11 -10.79 14.78 25.89
N CYS A 12 -9.59 15.31 26.06
CA CYS A 12 -8.43 14.97 25.24
C CYS A 12 -7.97 13.51 25.44
N SER A 13 -7.97 13.01 26.70
CA SER A 13 -7.55 11.63 26.99
C SER A 13 -8.55 10.59 26.45
N SER A 14 -9.86 10.81 26.61
CA SER A 14 -10.89 9.91 26.08
C SER A 14 -10.91 9.87 24.57
N ASP A 15 -10.66 10.99 23.89
CA ASP A 15 -10.60 11.08 22.44
C ASP A 15 -9.33 10.43 21.88
N LEU A 16 -8.20 10.55 22.58
CA LEU A 16 -6.95 9.87 22.23
C LEU A 16 -7.07 8.34 22.35
N VAL A 17 -7.67 7.83 23.43
CA VAL A 17 -7.94 6.40 23.63
C VAL A 17 -8.91 5.89 22.55
N ARG A 18 -9.97 6.63 22.23
CA ARG A 18 -10.93 6.29 21.19
C ARG A 18 -10.30 6.29 19.78
N GLN A 19 -9.42 7.26 19.50
CA GLN A 19 -8.71 7.35 18.23
C GLN A 19 -7.69 6.21 18.10
N LYS A 20 -7.04 5.80 19.18
CA LYS A 20 -6.13 4.65 19.22
C LYS A 20 -6.86 3.35 18.94
N SER A 21 -7.98 3.10 19.63
CA SER A 21 -8.82 1.90 19.42
C SER A 21 -9.35 1.77 17.98
N GLY A 22 -9.68 2.89 17.31
CA GLY A 22 -10.10 2.86 15.90
C GLY A 22 -8.99 2.42 14.95
N LYS A 23 -7.76 2.86 15.20
CA LYS A 23 -6.59 2.49 14.37
C LYS A 23 -6.19 1.03 14.54
N GLU A 24 -6.27 0.50 15.76
CA GLU A 24 -6.02 -0.91 16.02
C GLU A 24 -7.02 -1.80 15.26
N LEU A 25 -8.29 -1.40 15.26
CA LEU A 25 -9.33 -2.09 14.52
C LEU A 25 -9.08 -2.05 13.00
N GLU A 26 -8.68 -0.90 12.46
CA GLU A 26 -8.31 -0.78 11.04
C GLU A 26 -7.15 -1.70 10.66
N LEU A 27 -6.13 -1.81 11.51
CA LEU A 27 -4.97 -2.69 11.27
C LEU A 27 -5.38 -4.17 11.28
N VAL A 28 -6.23 -4.58 12.23
CA VAL A 28 -6.77 -5.95 12.28
C VAL A 28 -7.57 -6.25 11.02
N PHE A 29 -8.45 -5.36 10.59
CA PHE A 29 -9.21 -5.56 9.36
C PHE A 29 -8.36 -5.46 8.09
N ALA A 30 -7.27 -4.70 8.09
CA ALA A 30 -6.30 -4.71 7.01
C ALA A 30 -5.58 -6.06 6.87
N LEU A 31 -5.23 -6.71 7.99
CA LEU A 31 -4.68 -8.06 8.01
C LEU A 31 -5.69 -9.08 7.44
N ILE A 32 -6.93 -9.04 7.95
CA ILE A 32 -8.01 -9.92 7.47
C ILE A 32 -8.25 -9.69 5.97
N PHE A 33 -8.27 -8.42 5.55
CA PHE A 33 -8.42 -8.04 4.14
C PHE A 33 -7.30 -8.64 3.30
N GLY A 34 -6.03 -8.50 3.73
CA GLY A 34 -4.89 -9.03 3.01
C GLY A 34 -4.93 -10.55 2.84
N VAL A 35 -5.27 -11.31 3.89
CA VAL A 35 -5.40 -12.77 3.77
C VAL A 35 -6.58 -13.15 2.88
N PHE A 36 -7.72 -12.48 3.05
CA PHE A 36 -8.94 -12.80 2.31
C PHE A 36 -8.82 -12.47 0.83
N LEU A 37 -8.19 -11.34 0.47
CA LEU A 37 -7.97 -10.98 -0.93
C LEU A 37 -7.06 -11.98 -1.66
N GLU A 38 -6.01 -12.45 -0.98
CA GLU A 38 -5.11 -13.46 -1.55
C GLU A 38 -5.84 -14.77 -1.79
N TRP A 39 -6.53 -15.27 -0.76
CA TRP A 39 -7.33 -16.47 -0.89
C TRP A 39 -8.36 -16.36 -2.01
N MET A 40 -9.12 -15.27 -2.06
CA MET A 40 -10.12 -15.03 -3.12
C MET A 40 -9.47 -14.96 -4.51
N THR A 41 -8.33 -14.28 -4.65
CA THR A 41 -7.67 -14.11 -5.94
C THR A 41 -7.10 -15.43 -6.45
N ILE A 42 -6.53 -16.27 -5.57
CA ILE A 42 -6.09 -17.62 -5.92
C ILE A 42 -7.27 -18.46 -6.44
N GLN A 43 -8.40 -18.45 -5.72
CA GLN A 43 -9.60 -19.21 -6.10
C GLN A 43 -10.26 -18.66 -7.39
N GLN A 44 -10.21 -17.34 -7.60
CA GLN A 44 -10.84 -16.70 -8.75
C GLN A 44 -10.04 -16.85 -10.05
N LEU A 45 -8.72 -16.70 -9.98
CA LEU A 45 -7.87 -16.57 -11.17
C LEU A 45 -7.04 -17.81 -11.45
N GLU A 46 -6.73 -18.63 -10.42
CA GLU A 46 -5.82 -19.78 -10.52
C GLU A 46 -4.48 -19.44 -11.21
N ALA A 47 -4.05 -18.16 -11.08
CA ALA A 47 -2.96 -17.58 -11.87
C ALA A 47 -1.59 -17.71 -11.19
N TYR A 48 -1.58 -18.00 -9.90
CA TYR A 48 -0.37 -18.15 -9.10
C TYR A 48 -0.58 -19.07 -7.90
N GLN A 49 0.52 -19.57 -7.39
CA GLN A 49 0.56 -20.40 -6.20
C GLN A 49 1.69 -19.94 -5.29
N TYR A 50 1.45 -19.94 -3.98
CA TYR A 50 2.47 -19.66 -3.00
C TYR A 50 3.37 -20.87 -2.75
N GLY A 51 4.62 -20.62 -2.41
CA GLY A 51 5.50 -21.61 -1.82
C GLY A 51 5.05 -22.01 -0.40
N GLU A 52 5.89 -22.80 0.27
CA GLU A 52 5.59 -23.24 1.64
C GLU A 52 5.91 -22.13 2.65
N PHE A 53 4.91 -21.73 3.43
CA PHE A 53 5.06 -20.81 4.55
C PHE A 53 4.60 -21.47 5.85
N ILE A 54 5.11 -20.99 6.99
CA ILE A 54 4.84 -21.59 8.31
C ILE A 54 3.35 -21.61 8.64
N LEU A 55 2.62 -20.56 8.28
CA LEU A 55 1.18 -20.44 8.54
C LEU A 55 0.46 -20.14 7.21
N MET A 56 -0.32 -21.10 6.76
CA MET A 56 -1.13 -21.05 5.56
C MET A 56 -2.61 -21.17 5.90
N LEU A 57 -3.45 -20.44 5.19
CA LEU A 57 -4.91 -20.57 5.24
C LEU A 57 -5.41 -20.86 3.81
N ASP A 58 -5.69 -22.12 3.52
CA ASP A 58 -6.20 -22.60 2.23
C ASP A 58 -5.43 -22.00 1.01
N GLY A 59 -4.10 -22.17 1.05
CA GLY A 59 -3.20 -21.67 0.00
C GLY A 59 -2.71 -20.22 0.17
N ALA A 60 -3.31 -19.42 1.05
CA ALA A 60 -2.90 -18.05 1.32
C ALA A 60 -2.01 -17.95 2.58
N PRO A 61 -0.77 -17.43 2.50
CA PRO A 61 0.09 -17.28 3.66
C PRO A 61 -0.38 -16.12 4.56
N LEU A 62 -0.45 -16.34 5.88
CA LEU A 62 -0.82 -15.28 6.83
C LEU A 62 0.19 -14.12 6.84
N CYS A 63 1.48 -14.39 6.60
CA CYS A 63 2.51 -13.35 6.53
C CYS A 63 2.30 -12.40 5.36
N ILE A 64 1.69 -12.84 4.25
CA ILE A 64 1.36 -11.97 3.11
C ILE A 64 0.21 -11.03 3.50
N GLY A 65 -0.81 -11.53 4.22
CA GLY A 65 -1.84 -10.66 4.79
C GLY A 65 -1.29 -9.60 5.74
N LEU A 66 -0.29 -9.96 6.56
CA LEU A 66 0.44 -8.98 7.38
C LEU A 66 1.23 -7.98 6.52
N GLY A 67 1.86 -8.44 5.43
CA GLY A 67 2.52 -7.60 4.43
C GLY A 67 1.57 -6.53 3.89
N TRP A 68 0.37 -6.92 3.45
CA TRP A 68 -0.68 -6.00 3.00
C TRP A 68 -1.05 -4.96 4.08
N ALA A 69 -1.29 -5.43 5.31
CA ALA A 69 -1.66 -4.54 6.41
C ALA A 69 -0.59 -3.46 6.67
N VAL A 70 0.69 -3.86 6.75
CA VAL A 70 1.77 -2.91 7.06
C VAL A 70 2.08 -1.99 5.89
N ILE A 71 1.98 -2.43 4.63
CA ILE A 71 2.17 -1.60 3.43
C ILE A 71 1.08 -0.55 3.34
N ILE A 72 -0.19 -0.94 3.42
CA ILE A 72 -1.31 0.00 3.35
C ILE A 72 -1.26 0.99 4.52
N TYR A 73 -1.07 0.50 5.73
CA TYR A 73 -1.05 1.34 6.93
C TYR A 73 0.11 2.33 6.93
N SER A 74 1.34 1.89 6.62
CA SER A 74 2.50 2.78 6.55
C SER A 74 2.35 3.84 5.46
N GLY A 75 1.82 3.48 4.29
CA GLY A 75 1.50 4.42 3.22
C GLY A 75 0.45 5.46 3.64
N MET A 76 -0.64 5.04 4.29
CA MET A 76 -1.67 5.95 4.80
C MET A 76 -1.13 6.89 5.89
N GLU A 77 -0.34 6.39 6.83
CA GLU A 77 0.25 7.22 7.88
C GLU A 77 1.31 8.17 7.30
N PHE A 78 2.09 7.77 6.29
CA PHE A 78 3.00 8.67 5.59
C PHE A 78 2.25 9.81 4.89
N VAL A 79 1.24 9.49 4.08
CA VAL A 79 0.47 10.48 3.30
C VAL A 79 -0.33 11.44 4.21
N LYS A 80 -0.68 11.05 5.43
CA LYS A 80 -1.31 11.90 6.43
C LYS A 80 -0.49 13.16 6.75
N HIS A 81 0.84 13.10 6.64
CA HIS A 81 1.74 14.22 6.87
C HIS A 81 1.86 15.19 5.68
N LEU A 82 1.19 14.88 4.58
CA LEU A 82 1.17 15.73 3.39
C LEU A 82 -0.03 16.68 3.38
N GLU A 83 0.18 17.88 2.88
CA GLU A 83 -0.87 18.83 2.53
C GLU A 83 -1.45 18.43 1.18
N MET A 84 -2.58 17.77 1.19
CA MET A 84 -3.29 17.35 0.00
C MET A 84 -4.76 17.02 0.31
N PRO A 85 -5.68 17.12 -0.66
CA PRO A 85 -7.07 16.73 -0.47
C PRO A 85 -7.23 15.26 -0.11
N ASP A 86 -8.19 14.94 0.76
CA ASP A 86 -8.41 13.57 1.24
C ASP A 86 -8.76 12.59 0.09
N TYR A 87 -9.46 13.05 -0.95
CA TYR A 87 -9.79 12.22 -2.11
C TYR A 87 -8.57 11.76 -2.93
N ALA A 88 -7.47 12.52 -2.89
CA ALA A 88 -6.26 12.21 -3.64
C ALA A 88 -5.30 11.29 -2.86
N ARG A 89 -5.47 11.17 -1.54
CA ARG A 89 -4.59 10.35 -0.67
C ARG A 89 -4.51 8.89 -1.07
N PRO A 90 -5.63 8.19 -1.36
CA PRO A 90 -5.60 6.78 -1.74
C PRO A 90 -4.74 6.51 -2.98
N PHE A 91 -4.81 7.39 -3.96
CA PHE A 91 -4.03 7.26 -5.20
C PHE A 91 -2.53 7.37 -4.95
N LEU A 92 -2.10 8.26 -4.05
CA LEU A 92 -0.69 8.34 -3.66
C LEU A 92 -0.26 7.11 -2.85
N VAL A 93 -1.11 6.60 -1.94
CA VAL A 93 -0.82 5.35 -1.21
C VAL A 93 -0.66 4.19 -2.20
N GLY A 94 -1.53 4.10 -3.22
CA GLY A 94 -1.41 3.11 -4.30
C GLY A 94 -0.09 3.24 -5.08
N MET A 95 0.34 4.45 -5.41
CA MET A 95 1.62 4.67 -6.09
C MET A 95 2.83 4.30 -5.23
N LEU A 96 2.76 4.53 -3.90
CA LEU A 96 3.80 4.08 -2.97
C LEU A 96 3.87 2.55 -2.89
N ALA A 97 2.73 1.87 -2.91
CA ALA A 97 2.68 0.41 -2.94
C ALA A 97 3.26 -0.14 -4.25
N LEU A 98 2.91 0.44 -5.41
CA LEU A 98 3.49 0.06 -6.69
C LEU A 98 5.01 0.31 -6.77
N ASN A 99 5.51 1.35 -6.10
CA ASN A 99 6.96 1.58 -6.00
C ASN A 99 7.68 0.40 -5.33
N LEU A 100 7.04 -0.27 -4.36
CA LEU A 100 7.57 -1.50 -3.76
C LEU A 100 7.43 -2.67 -4.72
N ASP A 101 6.24 -2.90 -5.23
CA ASP A 101 5.85 -4.10 -5.94
C ASP A 101 6.59 -4.29 -7.27
N LEU A 102 6.83 -3.22 -8.04
CA LEU A 102 7.53 -3.25 -9.33
C LEU A 102 8.93 -3.89 -9.28
N ALA A 103 9.58 -3.87 -8.11
CA ALA A 103 10.88 -4.49 -7.89
C ALA A 103 10.80 -5.74 -7.00
N MET A 104 9.88 -5.74 -6.03
CA MET A 104 9.72 -6.79 -5.04
C MET A 104 9.27 -8.10 -5.65
N ASP A 105 8.18 -8.09 -6.41
CA ASP A 105 7.54 -9.28 -6.96
C ASP A 105 8.49 -10.09 -7.85
N VAL A 106 9.25 -9.39 -8.69
CA VAL A 106 10.19 -10.02 -9.62
C VAL A 106 11.28 -10.80 -8.87
N ILE A 107 11.74 -10.32 -7.73
CA ILE A 107 12.71 -11.01 -6.89
C ILE A 107 12.04 -12.11 -6.08
N ALA A 108 10.83 -11.86 -5.55
CA ALA A 108 10.10 -12.81 -4.74
C ALA A 108 9.78 -14.12 -5.49
N ILE A 109 9.36 -14.04 -6.77
CA ILE A 109 9.16 -15.23 -7.60
C ILE A 109 10.45 -16.02 -7.85
N ARG A 110 11.59 -15.35 -7.98
CA ARG A 110 12.91 -15.99 -8.15
C ARG A 110 13.43 -16.62 -6.86
N LEU A 111 12.95 -16.16 -5.72
CA LEU A 111 13.18 -16.76 -4.41
C LEU A 111 12.22 -17.92 -4.11
N GLY A 112 11.21 -18.15 -4.97
CA GLY A 112 10.21 -19.21 -4.78
C GLY A 112 9.16 -18.87 -3.74
N PHE A 113 8.95 -17.57 -3.39
CA PHE A 113 7.90 -17.17 -2.45
C PHE A 113 6.52 -17.42 -3.04
N TRP A 114 6.37 -17.19 -4.35
CA TRP A 114 5.21 -17.59 -5.16
C TRP A 114 5.62 -17.82 -6.60
N ASN A 115 4.72 -18.39 -7.37
CA ASN A 115 4.97 -18.76 -8.76
C ASN A 115 3.78 -18.35 -9.61
N TRP A 116 4.01 -17.54 -10.64
CA TRP A 116 3.03 -17.23 -11.66
C TRP A 116 3.02 -18.32 -12.73
N VAL A 117 1.84 -18.63 -13.30
CA VAL A 117 1.70 -19.60 -14.39
C VAL A 117 2.12 -19.00 -15.74
N ILE A 118 3.23 -18.25 -15.74
CA ILE A 118 3.82 -17.65 -16.94
C ILE A 118 5.35 -17.79 -16.92
N PRO A 119 6.02 -17.81 -18.09
CA PRO A 119 7.48 -17.84 -18.17
C PRO A 119 8.14 -16.63 -17.50
N LEU A 120 9.33 -16.82 -16.90
CA LEU A 120 10.08 -15.79 -16.18
C LEU A 120 10.58 -14.63 -17.06
N ASP A 121 10.66 -14.83 -18.35
CA ASP A 121 11.06 -13.81 -19.35
C ASP A 121 9.87 -13.09 -19.99
N TRP A 122 8.63 -13.46 -19.61
CA TRP A 122 7.44 -12.88 -20.18
C TRP A 122 6.89 -11.75 -19.31
N GLN A 123 6.14 -10.84 -19.94
CA GLN A 123 5.53 -9.66 -19.29
C GLN A 123 6.54 -8.83 -18.49
N TRP A 124 6.30 -8.56 -17.20
CA TRP A 124 7.24 -7.83 -16.36
C TRP A 124 8.19 -8.79 -15.65
N PHE A 125 9.19 -9.30 -16.39
CA PHE A 125 10.19 -10.24 -15.84
C PHE A 125 9.57 -11.46 -15.12
N GLY A 126 8.49 -12.02 -15.69
CA GLY A 126 7.78 -13.16 -15.12
C GLY A 126 6.63 -12.80 -14.18
N VAL A 127 6.33 -11.53 -14.01
CA VAL A 127 5.16 -11.03 -13.25
C VAL A 127 4.11 -10.52 -14.22
N PRO A 128 2.85 -10.97 -14.13
CA PRO A 128 1.77 -10.47 -14.98
C PRO A 128 1.51 -8.98 -14.77
N TRP A 129 1.26 -8.22 -15.83
CA TRP A 129 0.83 -6.82 -15.73
C TRP A 129 -0.42 -6.64 -14.86
N GLY A 130 -1.30 -7.65 -14.86
CA GLY A 130 -2.49 -7.68 -14.00
C GLY A 130 -2.21 -7.68 -12.51
N ASN A 131 -1.05 -8.17 -12.09
CA ASN A 131 -0.63 -8.10 -10.69
C ASN A 131 -0.52 -6.64 -10.21
N PHE A 132 0.17 -5.80 -10.97
CA PHE A 132 0.33 -4.37 -10.63
C PHE A 132 -0.99 -3.60 -10.71
N TRP A 133 -1.88 -3.99 -11.62
CA TRP A 133 -3.26 -3.49 -11.63
C TRP A 133 -3.96 -3.84 -10.32
N ALA A 134 -3.92 -5.10 -9.91
CA ALA A 134 -4.56 -5.56 -8.68
C ALA A 134 -3.98 -4.86 -7.44
N TRP A 135 -2.66 -4.75 -7.33
CA TRP A 135 -2.00 -4.04 -6.25
C TRP A 135 -2.49 -2.60 -6.10
N TYR A 136 -2.57 -1.87 -7.21
CA TYR A 136 -3.07 -0.50 -7.18
C TYR A 136 -4.52 -0.43 -6.74
N ILE A 137 -5.39 -1.25 -7.32
CA ILE A 137 -6.83 -1.27 -6.99
C ILE A 137 -7.06 -1.68 -5.52
N VAL A 138 -6.37 -2.69 -5.03
CA VAL A 138 -6.42 -3.12 -3.62
C VAL A 138 -6.14 -1.96 -2.69
N VAL A 139 -5.01 -1.29 -2.90
CA VAL A 139 -4.56 -0.22 -2.00
C VAL A 139 -5.44 1.01 -2.12
N VAL A 140 -5.81 1.41 -3.34
CA VAL A 140 -6.66 2.60 -3.58
C VAL A 140 -8.07 2.38 -3.03
N SER A 141 -8.68 1.20 -3.26
CA SER A 141 -10.05 0.94 -2.81
C SER A 141 -10.11 0.89 -1.28
N TYR A 142 -9.29 0.06 -0.64
CA TYR A 142 -9.34 -0.11 0.81
C TYR A 142 -8.98 1.18 1.56
N SER A 143 -7.87 1.82 1.23
CA SER A 143 -7.49 3.10 1.84
C SER A 143 -8.50 4.20 1.53
N GLY A 144 -9.07 4.21 0.33
CA GLY A 144 -10.09 5.16 -0.10
C GLY A 144 -11.36 5.09 0.75
N PHE A 145 -11.88 3.88 0.97
CA PHE A 145 -13.06 3.71 1.83
C PHE A 145 -12.74 4.02 3.29
N LEU A 146 -11.56 3.70 3.79
CA LEU A 146 -11.16 4.11 5.13
C LEU A 146 -11.13 5.64 5.26
N TYR A 147 -10.56 6.40 4.30
CA TYR A 147 -10.59 7.86 4.31
C TYR A 147 -12.01 8.39 4.20
N TRP A 148 -12.84 7.81 3.34
CA TRP A 148 -14.24 8.22 3.18
C TRP A 148 -15.04 8.05 4.46
N PHE A 149 -14.99 6.86 5.08
CA PHE A 149 -15.69 6.61 6.34
C PHE A 149 -15.14 7.45 7.51
N ARG A 150 -13.84 7.67 7.59
CA ARG A 150 -13.25 8.58 8.58
C ARG A 150 -13.81 10.00 8.43
N ASN A 151 -14.04 10.47 7.20
CA ASN A 151 -14.64 11.79 6.96
C ASN A 151 -16.14 11.84 7.36
N ILE A 152 -16.88 10.76 7.11
CA ILE A 152 -18.27 10.63 7.61
C ILE A 152 -18.29 10.66 9.14
N LEU A 153 -17.39 9.91 9.78
CA LEU A 153 -17.29 9.87 11.24
C LEU A 153 -16.90 11.21 11.85
N LYS A 154 -16.03 11.99 11.21
CA LYS A 154 -15.72 13.36 11.65
C LYS A 154 -16.93 14.27 11.61
N ARG A 155 -17.83 14.09 10.62
CA ARG A 155 -18.99 14.96 10.41
C ARG A 155 -20.24 14.56 11.19
N TYR A 156 -20.55 13.25 11.23
CA TYR A 156 -21.82 12.74 11.77
C TYR A 156 -21.66 11.83 12.97
N ASN A 157 -20.52 11.16 13.12
CA ASN A 157 -20.11 10.27 14.21
C ASN A 157 -21.18 9.24 14.67
N PRO A 158 -21.86 8.50 13.77
CA PRO A 158 -22.84 7.51 14.17
C PRO A 158 -22.15 6.30 14.86
N LEU A 159 -22.68 5.89 16.03
CA LEU A 159 -22.07 4.86 16.88
C LEU A 159 -21.87 3.52 16.19
N TRP A 160 -22.84 3.09 15.38
CA TRP A 160 -22.77 1.83 14.66
C TRP A 160 -21.63 1.84 13.62
N LEU A 161 -21.45 2.94 12.89
CA LEU A 161 -20.42 3.06 11.87
C LEU A 161 -19.02 3.06 12.47
N ARG A 162 -18.84 3.62 13.67
CA ARG A 162 -17.53 3.68 14.34
C ARG A 162 -16.88 2.33 14.54
N LYS A 163 -17.67 1.28 14.79
CA LYS A 163 -17.17 -0.08 15.00
C LYS A 163 -17.15 -0.92 13.72
N SER A 164 -18.01 -0.60 12.75
CA SER A 164 -18.21 -1.44 11.56
C SER A 164 -17.53 -0.92 10.30
N TYR A 165 -17.08 0.36 10.26
CA TYR A 165 -16.54 0.92 9.02
C TYR A 165 -15.31 0.18 8.45
N PRO A 166 -14.38 -0.39 9.24
CA PRO A 166 -13.26 -1.11 8.63
C PRO A 166 -13.73 -2.42 7.97
N LEU A 167 -14.71 -3.10 8.56
CA LEU A 167 -15.35 -4.28 7.96
C LEU A 167 -16.09 -3.90 6.67
N ILE A 168 -16.84 -2.81 6.68
CA ILE A 168 -17.59 -2.33 5.51
C ILE A 168 -16.59 -1.93 4.40
N ALA A 169 -15.51 -1.24 4.74
CA ALA A 169 -14.44 -0.90 3.80
C ALA A 169 -13.82 -2.15 3.16
N LEU A 170 -13.55 -3.19 3.99
CA LEU A 170 -13.06 -4.48 3.51
C LEU A 170 -14.03 -5.10 2.51
N LEU A 171 -15.30 -5.26 2.87
CA LEU A 171 -16.30 -5.92 2.03
C LEU A 171 -16.49 -5.21 0.69
N ILE A 172 -16.58 -3.87 0.68
CA ILE A 172 -16.71 -3.09 -0.55
C ILE A 172 -15.45 -3.24 -1.40
N SER A 173 -14.26 -3.18 -0.79
CA SER A 173 -12.98 -3.29 -1.51
C SER A 173 -12.80 -4.66 -2.15
N VAL A 174 -13.21 -5.74 -1.46
CA VAL A 174 -13.22 -7.09 -2.04
C VAL A 174 -14.13 -7.18 -3.26
N VAL A 175 -15.33 -6.62 -3.19
CA VAL A 175 -16.27 -6.60 -4.32
C VAL A 175 -15.68 -5.83 -5.51
N ILE A 176 -15.08 -4.66 -5.25
CA ILE A 176 -14.40 -3.86 -6.29
C ILE A 176 -13.25 -4.65 -6.90
N LEU A 177 -12.43 -5.30 -6.08
CA LEU A 177 -11.32 -6.13 -6.57
C LEU A 177 -11.83 -7.28 -7.44
N ALA A 178 -12.83 -8.01 -7.00
CA ALA A 178 -13.41 -9.11 -7.76
C ALA A 178 -13.95 -8.65 -9.13
N ILE A 179 -14.65 -7.52 -9.16
CA ILE A 179 -15.17 -6.94 -10.42
C ILE A 179 -14.03 -6.48 -11.31
N THR A 180 -13.08 -5.73 -10.78
CA THR A 180 -11.98 -5.17 -11.59
C THR A 180 -11.01 -6.24 -12.06
N ASN A 181 -10.73 -7.29 -11.29
CA ASN A 181 -9.97 -8.46 -11.73
C ASN A 181 -10.69 -9.18 -12.87
N SER A 182 -12.01 -9.38 -12.75
CA SER A 182 -12.80 -9.98 -13.83
C SER A 182 -12.78 -9.12 -15.10
N VAL A 183 -12.90 -7.80 -14.96
CA VAL A 183 -12.78 -6.88 -16.10
C VAL A 183 -11.38 -6.95 -16.69
N PHE A 184 -10.34 -6.93 -15.87
CA PHE A 184 -8.96 -7.02 -16.35
C PHE A 184 -8.74 -8.32 -17.13
N ALA A 185 -9.09 -9.46 -16.55
CA ALA A 185 -8.91 -10.78 -17.16
C ALA A 185 -9.68 -10.93 -18.50
N ASN A 186 -10.90 -10.41 -18.58
CA ASN A 186 -11.75 -10.57 -19.76
C ASN A 186 -11.55 -9.51 -20.86
N VAL A 187 -11.07 -8.31 -20.50
CA VAL A 187 -10.95 -7.17 -21.42
C VAL A 187 -9.49 -6.81 -21.69
N PHE A 188 -8.68 -6.65 -20.66
CA PHE A 188 -7.32 -6.13 -20.78
C PHE A 188 -6.24 -7.21 -20.91
N ALA A 189 -6.46 -8.41 -20.38
CA ALA A 189 -5.48 -9.50 -20.45
C ALA A 189 -5.46 -10.26 -21.78
N LYS A 190 -6.15 -9.76 -22.82
CA LYS A 190 -6.25 -10.44 -24.12
C LYS A 190 -4.93 -10.46 -24.90
N THR A 191 -4.12 -9.44 -24.76
CA THR A 191 -2.78 -9.36 -25.33
C THR A 191 -1.82 -8.72 -24.34
N GLU A 192 -0.54 -9.08 -24.42
CA GLU A 192 0.49 -8.49 -23.57
C GLU A 192 0.54 -6.96 -23.70
N LEU A 193 0.45 -6.45 -24.93
CA LEU A 193 0.46 -5.00 -25.18
C LEU A 193 -0.69 -4.28 -24.48
N VAL A 194 -1.92 -4.81 -24.56
CA VAL A 194 -3.09 -4.19 -23.91
C VAL A 194 -2.95 -4.23 -22.39
N SER A 195 -2.44 -5.32 -21.83
CA SER A 195 -2.16 -5.45 -20.41
C SER A 195 -1.11 -4.43 -19.93
N ALA A 196 0.01 -4.30 -20.66
CA ALA A 196 1.05 -3.34 -20.37
C ALA A 196 0.55 -1.88 -20.47
N MET A 197 -0.24 -1.57 -21.51
CA MET A 197 -0.85 -0.25 -21.68
C MET A 197 -1.84 0.10 -20.57
N SER A 198 -2.63 -0.86 -20.09
CA SER A 198 -3.55 -0.64 -18.97
C SER A 198 -2.80 -0.30 -17.67
N MET A 199 -1.68 -0.97 -17.44
CA MET A 199 -0.79 -0.66 -16.31
C MET A 199 -0.15 0.73 -16.46
N LEU A 200 0.37 1.06 -17.64
CA LEU A 200 0.92 2.39 -17.91
C LEU A 200 -0.13 3.48 -17.69
N LEU A 201 -1.37 3.25 -18.09
CA LEU A 201 -2.48 4.18 -17.88
C LEU A 201 -2.73 4.46 -16.40
N ILE A 202 -2.69 3.44 -15.53
CA ILE A 202 -2.81 3.61 -14.07
C ILE A 202 -1.67 4.45 -13.52
N ILE A 203 -0.43 4.15 -13.90
CA ILE A 203 0.74 4.92 -13.46
C ILE A 203 0.62 6.37 -13.89
N LEU A 204 0.24 6.62 -15.15
CA LEU A 204 0.04 7.96 -15.68
C LEU A 204 -1.11 8.68 -14.95
N ALA A 205 -2.24 8.03 -14.72
CA ALA A 205 -3.36 8.61 -14.00
C ALA A 205 -2.97 8.99 -12.56
N GLY A 206 -2.28 8.09 -11.85
CA GLY A 206 -1.72 8.39 -10.52
C GLY A 206 -0.71 9.54 -10.54
N GLY A 207 0.18 9.55 -11.52
CA GLY A 207 1.16 10.63 -11.74
C GLY A 207 0.49 11.98 -12.02
N VAL A 208 -0.55 12.02 -12.86
CA VAL A 208 -1.34 13.22 -13.15
C VAL A 208 -2.03 13.74 -11.88
N ILE A 209 -2.64 12.87 -11.09
CA ILE A 209 -3.27 13.28 -9.82
C ILE A 209 -2.22 13.93 -8.90
N ILE A 210 -1.07 13.31 -8.73
CA ILE A 210 0.02 13.85 -7.91
C ILE A 210 0.52 15.19 -8.45
N TYR A 211 0.70 15.30 -9.77
CA TYR A 211 1.14 16.51 -10.44
C TYR A 211 0.15 17.68 -10.25
N VAL A 212 -1.14 17.41 -10.38
CA VAL A 212 -2.21 18.41 -10.22
C VAL A 212 -2.33 18.85 -8.76
N VAL A 213 -2.33 17.88 -7.83
CA VAL A 213 -2.52 18.13 -6.40
C VAL A 213 -1.29 18.77 -5.76
N LYS A 214 -0.09 18.50 -6.28
CA LYS A 214 1.20 19.02 -5.77
C LYS A 214 1.32 18.86 -4.26
N PRO A 215 1.35 17.62 -3.75
CA PRO A 215 1.36 17.36 -2.31
C PRO A 215 2.55 18.07 -1.65
N GLY A 216 2.28 18.89 -0.66
CA GLY A 216 3.27 19.57 0.17
C GLY A 216 3.48 18.86 1.49
N LEU A 217 4.60 19.10 2.17
CA LEU A 217 4.79 18.63 3.54
C LEU A 217 4.17 19.63 4.52
N LYS A 218 3.34 19.19 5.45
CA LYS A 218 2.81 20.02 6.53
C LYS A 218 3.94 20.64 7.34
N LYS A 219 3.76 21.88 7.82
CA LYS A 219 4.81 22.62 8.54
C LYS A 219 5.32 21.88 9.79
N GLU A 220 4.44 21.22 10.51
CA GLU A 220 4.72 20.49 11.75
C GLU A 220 4.78 18.96 11.55
N ALA A 221 5.03 18.50 10.31
CA ALA A 221 5.05 17.08 10.03
C ALA A 221 6.23 16.39 10.70
N TYR A 222 5.94 15.56 11.69
CA TYR A 222 6.87 14.59 12.23
C TYR A 222 6.45 13.20 11.76
N VAL A 223 7.21 12.64 10.83
CA VAL A 223 6.98 11.27 10.37
C VAL A 223 7.75 10.32 11.29
N ASP A 224 7.03 9.41 11.94
CA ASP A 224 7.63 8.40 12.81
C ASP A 224 8.60 7.51 12.00
N LYS A 225 9.73 7.17 12.61
CA LYS A 225 10.75 6.30 12.01
C LYS A 225 10.20 4.91 11.67
N THR A 226 9.26 4.41 12.47
CA THR A 226 8.61 3.12 12.24
C THR A 226 7.84 3.09 10.93
N ILE A 227 7.20 4.22 10.54
CA ILE A 227 6.50 4.34 9.26
C ILE A 227 7.47 4.24 8.08
N LEU A 228 8.67 4.82 8.25
CA LEU A 228 9.71 4.78 7.24
C LEU A 228 10.39 3.40 7.17
N ALA A 229 10.45 2.69 8.29
CA ALA A 229 11.10 1.39 8.37
C ALA A 229 10.44 0.36 7.45
N VAL A 230 9.10 0.38 7.32
CA VAL A 230 8.36 -0.60 6.50
C VAL A 230 8.83 -0.58 5.04
N PRO A 231 8.66 0.50 4.25
CA PRO A 231 9.08 0.50 2.85
C PRO A 231 10.59 0.30 2.69
N LEU A 232 11.40 0.84 3.60
CA LEU A 232 12.85 0.66 3.55
C LEU A 232 13.26 -0.79 3.77
N THR A 233 12.61 -1.52 4.69
CA THR A 233 12.89 -2.94 4.92
C THR A 233 12.59 -3.75 3.66
N PHE A 234 11.45 -3.54 3.02
CA PHE A 234 11.12 -4.21 1.76
C PHE A 234 12.18 -3.91 0.68
N HIS A 235 12.48 -2.65 0.43
CA HIS A 235 13.47 -2.27 -0.58
C HIS A 235 14.87 -2.85 -0.29
N ILE A 236 15.34 -2.76 0.95
CA ILE A 236 16.65 -3.29 1.35
C ILE A 236 16.67 -4.81 1.18
N PHE A 237 15.66 -5.51 1.69
CA PHE A 237 15.58 -6.96 1.62
C PHE A 237 15.64 -7.44 0.16
N PHE A 238 14.74 -6.98 -0.68
CA PHE A 238 14.69 -7.45 -2.07
C PHE A 238 15.88 -6.98 -2.90
N THR A 239 16.47 -5.82 -2.61
CA THR A 239 17.73 -5.39 -3.27
C THR A 239 18.88 -6.29 -2.88
N ILE A 240 19.05 -6.65 -1.59
CA ILE A 240 20.10 -7.58 -1.14
C ILE A 240 19.94 -8.92 -1.84
N PHE A 241 18.73 -9.49 -1.87
CA PHE A 241 18.51 -10.78 -2.52
C PHE A 241 18.59 -10.70 -4.05
N GLY A 242 18.32 -9.55 -4.66
CA GLY A 242 18.58 -9.29 -6.07
C GLY A 242 20.05 -9.45 -6.45
N PHE A 243 20.94 -8.95 -5.59
CA PHE A 243 22.41 -9.13 -5.75
C PHE A 243 22.87 -10.53 -5.31
N ALA A 244 22.49 -10.98 -4.13
CA ALA A 244 22.95 -12.24 -3.55
C ALA A 244 22.51 -13.47 -4.37
N GLY A 245 21.31 -13.40 -4.99
CA GLY A 245 20.80 -14.45 -5.88
C GLY A 245 21.36 -14.37 -7.31
N GLY A 246 22.20 -13.38 -7.63
CA GLY A 246 22.74 -13.17 -8.98
C GLY A 246 21.72 -12.59 -9.99
N PHE A 247 20.47 -12.33 -9.57
CA PHE A 247 19.38 -11.96 -10.47
C PHE A 247 19.62 -10.65 -11.21
N TYR A 248 20.33 -9.70 -10.58
CA TYR A 248 20.70 -8.43 -11.22
C TYR A 248 21.88 -8.57 -12.19
N ALA A 249 22.73 -9.57 -11.99
CA ALA A 249 23.80 -9.89 -12.95
C ALA A 249 23.23 -10.58 -14.18
N ASP A 250 22.30 -11.52 -14.00
CA ASP A 250 21.64 -12.25 -15.09
C ASP A 250 20.71 -11.34 -15.91
N LEU A 251 20.06 -10.36 -15.25
CA LEU A 251 19.13 -9.40 -15.85
C LEU A 251 19.47 -7.96 -15.43
N PRO A 252 20.47 -7.30 -16.07
CA PRO A 252 20.91 -5.96 -15.67
C PRO A 252 19.81 -4.89 -15.68
N ILE A 253 18.83 -5.00 -16.58
CA ILE A 253 17.67 -4.09 -16.62
C ILE A 253 16.84 -4.21 -15.33
N LEU A 254 16.67 -5.42 -14.79
CA LEU A 254 16.02 -5.64 -13.51
C LEU A 254 16.79 -4.95 -12.36
N GLY A 255 18.11 -5.00 -12.40
CA GLY A 255 18.95 -4.27 -11.45
C GLY A 255 18.73 -2.75 -11.52
N VAL A 256 18.63 -2.19 -12.73
CA VAL A 256 18.29 -0.76 -12.94
C VAL A 256 16.92 -0.44 -12.34
N VAL A 257 15.92 -1.27 -12.61
CA VAL A 257 14.56 -1.08 -12.04
C VAL A 257 14.60 -1.14 -10.53
N GLY A 258 15.19 -2.19 -9.95
CA GLY A 258 15.25 -2.39 -8.49
C GLY A 258 15.93 -1.21 -7.78
N LEU A 259 17.08 -0.79 -8.27
CA LEU A 259 17.82 0.33 -7.71
C LEU A 259 17.08 1.67 -7.90
N THR A 260 16.38 1.86 -9.03
CA THR A 260 15.57 3.06 -9.28
C THR A 260 14.39 3.12 -8.30
N MET A 261 13.64 2.02 -8.13
CA MET A 261 12.51 1.96 -7.19
C MET A 261 13.00 2.17 -5.75
N PHE A 262 14.12 1.58 -5.37
CA PHE A 262 14.75 1.82 -4.07
C PHE A 262 15.13 3.30 -3.88
N ALA A 263 15.81 3.91 -4.85
CA ALA A 263 16.22 5.32 -4.77
C ALA A 263 15.01 6.26 -4.69
N LEU A 264 13.95 5.99 -5.46
CA LEU A 264 12.69 6.73 -5.39
C LEU A 264 12.01 6.57 -4.02
N GLY A 265 11.87 5.34 -3.54
CA GLY A 265 11.30 5.05 -2.22
C GLY A 265 12.07 5.75 -1.10
N LEU A 266 13.41 5.64 -1.12
CA LEU A 266 14.29 6.31 -0.16
C LEU A 266 14.14 7.84 -0.23
N GLY A 267 14.16 8.42 -1.45
CA GLY A 267 14.01 9.85 -1.67
C GLY A 267 12.69 10.39 -1.13
N ILE A 268 11.57 9.73 -1.45
CA ILE A 268 10.22 10.12 -1.02
C ILE A 268 10.12 10.05 0.51
N HIS A 269 10.52 8.92 1.12
CA HIS A 269 10.34 8.72 2.56
C HIS A 269 11.32 9.51 3.42
N LEU A 270 12.53 9.83 2.93
CA LEU A 270 13.48 10.67 3.65
C LEU A 270 13.28 12.17 3.42
N TRP A 271 12.49 12.57 2.40
CA TRP A 271 12.21 13.97 2.11
C TRP A 271 11.73 14.79 3.33
N PRO A 272 10.80 14.30 4.19
CA PRO A 272 10.39 15.02 5.40
C PRO A 272 11.55 15.34 6.35
N TRP A 273 12.51 14.42 6.47
CA TRP A 273 13.66 14.59 7.35
C TRP A 273 14.65 15.63 6.82
N TRP A 274 14.96 15.59 5.54
CA TRP A 274 15.86 16.55 4.91
C TRP A 274 15.29 17.97 4.96
N ARG A 275 14.00 18.13 4.75
CA ARG A 275 13.34 19.44 4.85
C ARG A 275 13.37 19.98 6.28
N ASN A 276 13.07 19.17 7.30
CA ASN A 276 13.06 19.58 8.69
C ASN A 276 14.46 19.98 9.19
N LYS A 277 15.52 19.27 8.76
CA LYS A 277 16.91 19.67 9.06
C LYS A 277 17.24 21.02 8.47
N ARG A 278 16.83 21.32 7.23
CA ARG A 278 17.10 22.62 6.58
C ARG A 278 16.37 23.77 7.27
N ILE A 279 15.19 23.56 7.80
CA ILE A 279 14.43 24.59 8.55
C ILE A 279 15.15 24.88 9.88
N LYS A 280 15.54 23.85 10.64
CA LYS A 280 16.27 24.02 11.91
C LYS A 280 17.66 24.64 11.75
N ALA A 281 18.30 24.49 10.61
CA ALA A 281 19.61 25.09 10.33
C ALA A 281 19.54 26.56 9.88
N ARG A 282 18.33 27.10 9.65
CA ARG A 282 18.09 28.50 9.25
C ARG A 282 17.52 29.37 10.36
N ILE A 283 17.20 28.78 11.53
CA ILE A 283 16.80 29.44 12.76
C ILE A 283 17.99 29.46 13.72
#